data_8e11231612a2cf99f148de3465dc85c4
#
_entry.id   8e11231612a2cf99f148de3465dc85c4
#
_cell.length_a   1.000
_cell.length_b   1.000
_cell.length_c   1.000
_cell.angle_alpha   90.00
_cell.angle_beta   90.00
_cell.angle_gamma   90.00
#
_symmetry.space_group_name_H-M   'P 1'
#
loop_
_entity.id
_entity.type
_entity.pdbx_description
1 polymer ?
#
loop_
_entity_poly.entity_id
_entity_poly.type
_entity_poly.pdbx_seq_one_letter_code
_entity_poly.pdbx_strand_id
1 'polypeptide(L)'
;MTQRVYCIAQFEPKPGKLEELFRVLQALEPDTLREDGCIQYRITRHIPSPFAEGTSMPLVFNEIWANMAVFETHCQKPYIQ
;
A
#
# COMPACT_ATOMS: atom_id res chain seq x y z
N MET A 1 7.99 24.48 1.32
CA MET A 1 7.80 23.27 2.15
C MET A 1 7.23 22.13 1.33
N THR A 2 7.86 20.99 1.39
CA THR A 2 7.34 19.81 0.70
C THR A 2 6.25 19.16 1.54
N GLN A 3 5.17 18.75 0.89
CA GLN A 3 4.07 18.08 1.55
C GLN A 3 4.24 16.57 1.42
N ARG A 4 3.93 15.87 2.50
CA ARG A 4 3.87 14.42 2.47
C ARG A 4 2.72 13.96 1.59
N VAL A 5 2.89 12.81 0.98
CA VAL A 5 1.86 12.15 0.18
C VAL A 5 1.34 10.97 0.97
N TYR A 6 0.03 10.91 1.15
CA TYR A 6 -0.66 9.79 1.79
C TYR A 6 -1.41 9.05 0.69
N CYS A 7 -1.04 7.81 0.48
CA CYS A 7 -1.61 7.00 -0.60
C CYS A 7 -2.31 5.78 -0.05
N ILE A 8 -3.49 5.52 -0.58
CA ILE A 8 -4.25 4.31 -0.29
C ILE A 8 -4.37 3.53 -1.59
N ALA A 9 -3.78 2.34 -1.65
CA ALA A 9 -3.87 1.47 -2.82
C ALA A 9 -4.68 0.22 -2.46
N GLN A 10 -5.78 -0.01 -3.17
CA GLN A 10 -6.71 -1.08 -2.86
C GLN A 10 -6.62 -2.21 -3.89
N PHE A 11 -6.79 -3.43 -3.41
CA PHE A 11 -6.69 -4.62 -4.25
C PHE A 11 -7.83 -5.59 -3.97
N GLU A 12 -8.44 -6.07 -5.06
CA GLU A 12 -9.47 -7.10 -4.99
C GLU A 12 -8.85 -8.44 -5.40
N PRO A 13 -8.67 -9.38 -4.45
CA PRO A 13 -8.10 -10.67 -4.80
C PRO A 13 -9.10 -11.51 -5.60
N LYS A 14 -8.58 -12.42 -6.44
CA LYS A 14 -9.43 -13.40 -7.10
C LYS A 14 -10.02 -14.34 -6.05
N PRO A 15 -11.18 -14.96 -6.32
CA PRO A 15 -11.80 -15.86 -5.34
C PRO A 15 -10.81 -16.91 -4.84
N GLY A 16 -10.75 -17.05 -3.51
CA GLY A 16 -9.86 -18.01 -2.86
C GLY A 16 -8.39 -17.64 -2.84
N LYS A 17 -8.02 -16.43 -3.28
CA LYS A 17 -6.62 -16.00 -3.40
C LYS A 17 -6.22 -14.90 -2.43
N LEU A 18 -7.05 -14.58 -1.45
CA LEU A 18 -6.76 -13.46 -0.54
C LEU A 18 -5.44 -13.65 0.22
N GLU A 19 -5.22 -14.83 0.81
CA GLU A 19 -4.01 -15.09 1.58
C GLU A 19 -2.76 -15.07 0.70
N GLU A 20 -2.86 -15.62 -0.50
CA GLU A 20 -1.74 -15.65 -1.44
C GLU A 20 -1.38 -14.23 -1.86
N LEU A 21 -2.38 -13.43 -2.24
CA LEU A 21 -2.14 -12.04 -2.64
C LEU A 21 -1.60 -11.22 -1.48
N PHE A 22 -2.13 -11.42 -0.28
CA PHE A 22 -1.62 -10.72 0.89
C PHE A 22 -0.12 -10.96 1.08
N ARG A 23 0.32 -12.22 0.94
CA ARG A 23 1.74 -12.56 1.10
C ARG A 23 2.61 -11.95 0.02
N VAL A 24 2.11 -11.94 -1.23
CA VAL A 24 2.83 -11.32 -2.34
C VAL A 24 3.02 -9.83 -2.09
N LEU A 25 1.96 -9.16 -1.67
CA LEU A 25 2.03 -7.72 -1.41
C LEU A 25 2.87 -7.41 -0.17
N GLN A 26 2.77 -8.25 0.86
CA GLN A 26 3.57 -8.08 2.07
C GLN A 26 5.07 -8.21 1.76
N ALA A 27 5.43 -9.07 0.83
CA ALA A 27 6.83 -9.26 0.44
C ALA A 27 7.44 -8.01 -0.18
N LEU A 28 6.63 -7.05 -0.64
CA LEU A 28 7.12 -5.79 -1.17
C LEU A 28 7.56 -4.81 -0.09
N GLU A 29 7.11 -5.01 1.16
CA GLU A 29 7.35 -4.04 2.24
C GLU A 29 8.83 -3.79 2.53
N PRO A 30 9.68 -4.82 2.72
CA PRO A 30 11.07 -4.55 3.09
C PRO A 30 11.84 -3.70 2.06
N ASP A 31 11.70 -4.02 0.78
CA ASP A 31 12.42 -3.30 -0.26
C ASP A 31 11.87 -1.88 -0.43
N THR A 32 10.55 -1.72 -0.36
CA THR A 32 9.93 -0.41 -0.51
C THR A 32 10.30 0.50 0.66
N LEU A 33 10.34 -0.04 1.89
CA LEU A 33 10.72 0.75 3.06
C LEU A 33 12.16 1.26 3.00
N ARG A 34 13.01 0.65 2.17
CA ARG A 34 14.39 1.12 1.97
C ARG A 34 14.50 2.23 0.93
N GLU A 35 13.44 2.51 0.18
CA GLU A 35 13.47 3.58 -0.81
C GLU A 35 13.55 4.93 -0.12
N ASP A 36 14.33 5.86 -0.71
CA ASP A 36 14.44 7.21 -0.18
C ASP A 36 13.06 7.87 -0.11
N GLY A 37 12.77 8.44 1.04
CA GLY A 37 11.51 9.16 1.22
C GLY A 37 10.31 8.31 1.55
N CYS A 38 10.45 6.99 1.63
CA CYS A 38 9.35 6.12 2.07
C CYS A 38 9.26 6.17 3.59
N ILE A 39 8.14 6.69 4.10
CA ILE A 39 7.92 6.83 5.53
C ILE A 39 7.12 5.65 6.06
N GLN A 40 6.11 5.22 5.31
CA GLN A 40 5.29 4.07 5.67
C GLN A 40 4.88 3.33 4.41
N TYR A 41 4.87 2.01 4.50
CA TYR A 41 4.42 1.16 3.40
C TYR A 41 3.97 -0.16 4.01
N ARG A 42 2.65 -0.32 4.17
CA ARG A 42 2.12 -1.48 4.88
C ARG A 42 0.86 -2.00 4.24
N ILE A 43 0.84 -3.31 4.00
CA ILE A 43 -0.37 -3.97 3.54
C ILE A 43 -1.26 -4.26 4.75
N THR A 44 -2.55 -4.02 4.58
CA THR A 44 -3.55 -4.23 5.63
C THR A 44 -4.76 -4.94 5.05
N ARG A 45 -5.59 -5.49 5.94
CA ARG A 45 -6.86 -6.12 5.58
C ARG A 45 -8.00 -5.25 6.07
N HIS A 46 -9.04 -5.15 5.25
CA HIS A 46 -10.26 -4.47 5.67
C HIS A 46 -11.03 -5.37 6.64
N ILE A 47 -11.44 -4.80 7.75
CA ILE A 47 -12.27 -5.48 8.74
C ILE A 47 -13.55 -4.66 8.91
N PRO A 48 -14.73 -5.20 8.53
CA PRO A 48 -15.98 -4.49 8.73
C PRO A 48 -16.24 -4.20 10.20
N SER A 49 -16.75 -3.02 10.49
CA SER A 49 -17.09 -2.64 11.87
C SER A 49 -18.23 -1.64 11.86
N PRO A 50 -19.18 -1.77 12.79
CA PRO A 50 -20.25 -0.80 12.90
C PRO A 50 -19.75 0.57 13.37
N PHE A 51 -18.53 0.65 13.90
CA PHE A 51 -17.95 1.91 14.36
C PHE A 51 -17.12 2.62 13.29
N ALA A 52 -16.93 1.98 12.14
CA ALA A 52 -16.17 2.57 11.02
C ALA A 52 -16.99 2.40 9.75
N GLU A 53 -17.63 3.47 9.33
CA GLU A 53 -18.49 3.44 8.14
C GLU A 53 -17.67 3.37 6.86
N GLY A 54 -18.34 2.93 5.79
CA GLY A 54 -17.74 2.87 4.48
C GLY A 54 -17.32 1.48 4.09
N THR A 55 -16.84 1.37 2.85
CA THR A 55 -16.41 0.11 2.27
C THR A 55 -15.02 0.28 1.66
N SER A 56 -14.31 -0.82 1.56
CA SER A 56 -13.04 -0.84 0.82
C SER A 56 -12.87 -2.23 0.22
N MET A 57 -11.89 -2.35 -0.69
CA MET A 57 -11.48 -3.67 -1.15
C MET A 57 -10.81 -4.42 0.01
N PRO A 58 -10.77 -5.76 -0.05
CA PRO A 58 -10.25 -6.56 1.08
C PRO A 58 -8.82 -6.27 1.49
N LEU A 59 -7.95 -5.89 0.53
CA LEU A 59 -6.54 -5.61 0.83
C LEU A 59 -6.23 -4.16 0.49
N VAL A 60 -5.54 -3.47 1.40
CA VAL A 60 -5.27 -2.04 1.27
C VAL A 60 -3.84 -1.76 1.72
N PHE A 61 -3.03 -1.16 0.83
CA PHE A 61 -1.76 -0.59 1.23
C PHE A 61 -1.99 0.80 1.81
N ASN A 62 -1.40 1.03 2.96
CA ASN A 62 -1.34 2.36 3.58
C ASN A 62 0.08 2.87 3.41
N GLU A 63 0.24 3.96 2.67
CA GLU A 63 1.55 4.48 2.29
C GLU A 63 1.69 5.94 2.66
N ILE A 64 2.88 6.30 3.13
CA ILE A 64 3.24 7.69 3.38
C ILE A 64 4.59 7.93 2.75
N TRP A 65 4.68 8.97 1.93
CA TRP A 65 5.90 9.35 1.22
C TRP A 65 6.27 10.78 1.57
N ALA A 66 7.58 11.06 1.60
CA ALA A 66 8.07 12.38 2.00
C ALA A 66 7.56 13.49 1.08
N ASN A 67 7.42 13.19 -0.22
CA ASN A 67 6.90 14.15 -1.20
C ASN A 67 6.46 13.41 -2.46
N MET A 68 5.86 14.15 -3.39
CA MET A 68 5.33 13.56 -4.62
C MET A 68 6.42 12.97 -5.51
N ALA A 69 7.60 13.62 -5.57
CA ALA A 69 8.68 13.14 -6.44
C ALA A 69 9.15 11.74 -6.04
N VAL A 70 9.32 11.48 -4.74
CA VAL A 70 9.74 10.14 -4.30
C VAL A 70 8.64 9.11 -4.51
N PHE A 71 7.37 9.50 -4.36
CA PHE A 71 6.26 8.60 -4.66
C PHE A 71 6.23 8.22 -6.13
N GLU A 72 6.40 9.18 -7.03
CA GLU A 72 6.42 8.90 -8.47
C GLU A 72 7.60 8.01 -8.86
N THR A 73 8.75 8.21 -8.23
CA THR A 73 9.91 7.35 -8.44
C THR A 73 9.60 5.91 -8.04
N HIS A 74 8.93 5.72 -6.89
CA HIS A 74 8.49 4.41 -6.44
C HIS A 74 7.59 3.73 -7.48
N CYS A 75 6.63 4.46 -8.04
CA CYS A 75 5.68 3.91 -9.00
C CYS A 75 6.34 3.40 -10.28
N GLN A 76 7.57 3.85 -10.58
CA GLN A 76 8.30 3.47 -11.76
C GLN A 76 9.28 2.31 -11.53
N LYS A 77 9.39 1.81 -10.30
CA LYS A 77 10.28 0.68 -9.99
C LYS A 77 9.77 -0.58 -10.67
N PRO A 78 10.67 -1.38 -11.28
CA PRO A 78 10.24 -2.60 -11.98
C PRO A 78 9.45 -3.58 -11.11
N TYR A 79 9.79 -3.68 -9.83
CA TYR A 79 9.11 -4.64 -8.95
C TYR A 79 7.72 -4.18 -8.53
N ILE A 80 7.34 -2.93 -8.83
CA ILE A 80 6.02 -2.38 -8.52
C ILE A 80 5.09 -2.47 -9.72
N GLN A 81 5.64 -2.38 -10.93
CA GLN A 81 4.84 -2.43 -12.15
C GLN A 81 4.32 -3.82 -12.49
#